data_03ef07ac1e88c59e618205861b31f1a3
#
_entry.id   03ef07ac1e88c59e618205861b31f1a3
#
_cell.length_a   1.000
_cell.length_b   1.000
_cell.length_c   1.000
_cell.angle_alpha   90.00
_cell.angle_beta   90.00
_cell.angle_gamma   90.00
#
_symmetry.space_group_name_H-M   'P 1'
#
loop_
_entity.id
_entity.type
_entity.pdbx_description
1 polymer ?
#
loop_
_entity_poly.entity_id
_entity_poly.type
_entity_poly.pdbx_seq_one_letter_code
_entity_poly.pdbx_strand_id
1 'polypeptide(L)'
;IIELVKNSYDADATVCVIIIDPINDSIRILDNGDGMTDNIIRNQWMTIGTDDKRTNYKSKTRIKTGAKGIGRFALDRLGKSSTLITKTLESESLVWDVNWDQFEGSGAVISDVKATLQIGNSSFYDELVEINRFTGIGDEILNLWNEEKGTLISIDYLKDEWDERT
;
A
#
# COMPACT_ATOMS: atom_id res chain seq x y z
N ILE A 1 10.15 -2.79 2.10
CA ILE A 1 9.58 -3.12 0.78
C ILE A 1 9.12 -4.58 0.73
N ILE A 2 9.96 -5.57 1.07
CA ILE A 2 9.64 -7.02 0.95
C ILE A 2 8.29 -7.38 1.59
N GLU A 3 7.96 -6.85 2.76
CA GLU A 3 6.68 -7.14 3.43
C GLU A 3 5.48 -6.55 2.65
N LEU A 4 5.66 -5.43 1.96
CA LEU A 4 4.62 -4.83 1.11
C LEU A 4 4.40 -5.68 -0.15
N VAL A 5 5.47 -6.17 -0.78
CA VAL A 5 5.37 -7.12 -1.91
C VAL A 5 4.69 -8.44 -1.49
N LYS A 6 4.97 -8.94 -0.29
CA LYS A 6 4.25 -10.10 0.26
C LYS A 6 2.76 -9.82 0.45
N ASN A 7 2.38 -8.60 0.81
CA ASN A 7 0.97 -8.24 0.89
C ASN A 7 0.29 -8.30 -0.49
N SER A 8 0.95 -7.80 -1.54
CA SER A 8 0.46 -7.92 -2.92
C SER A 8 0.30 -9.40 -3.32
N TYR A 9 1.28 -10.25 -2.99
CA TYR A 9 1.17 -11.70 -3.23
C TYR A 9 -0.01 -12.33 -2.45
N ASP A 10 -0.20 -11.96 -1.19
CA ASP A 10 -1.28 -12.46 -0.35
C ASP A 10 -2.67 -11.96 -0.79
N ALA A 11 -2.72 -10.86 -1.56
CA ALA A 11 -3.91 -10.31 -2.19
C ALA A 11 -4.20 -10.92 -3.59
N ASP A 12 -3.56 -12.04 -3.94
CA ASP A 12 -3.68 -12.71 -5.25
C ASP A 12 -3.26 -11.83 -6.45
N ALA A 13 -2.45 -10.79 -6.25
CA ALA A 13 -1.94 -9.97 -7.33
C ALA A 13 -1.11 -10.80 -8.33
N THR A 14 -1.31 -10.55 -9.62
CA THR A 14 -0.50 -11.13 -10.70
C THR A 14 0.62 -10.18 -11.13
N VAL A 15 0.49 -8.91 -10.78
CA VAL A 15 1.46 -7.85 -11.05
C VAL A 15 1.68 -7.05 -9.76
N CYS A 16 2.94 -6.78 -9.44
CA CYS A 16 3.36 -5.83 -8.43
C CYS A 16 4.49 -4.98 -9.01
N VAL A 17 4.28 -3.68 -9.09
CA VAL A 17 5.25 -2.70 -9.61
C VAL A 17 5.80 -1.88 -8.45
N ILE A 18 7.09 -1.72 -8.41
CA ILE A 18 7.79 -0.86 -7.45
C ILE A 18 8.47 0.26 -8.24
N ILE A 19 8.17 1.50 -7.88
CA ILE A 19 8.76 2.69 -8.45
C ILE A 19 9.52 3.40 -7.34
N ILE A 20 10.82 3.55 -7.52
CA ILE A 20 11.67 4.34 -6.63
C ILE A 20 12.01 5.61 -7.38
N ASP A 21 11.63 6.75 -6.82
CA ASP A 21 11.87 8.08 -7.39
C ASP A 21 12.75 8.90 -6.42
N PRO A 22 14.08 8.85 -6.60
CA PRO A 22 15.00 9.60 -5.75
C PRO A 22 14.89 11.12 -5.93
N ILE A 23 14.39 11.56 -7.09
CA ILE A 23 14.25 13.01 -7.38
C ILE A 23 13.11 13.61 -6.57
N ASN A 24 11.99 12.90 -6.49
CA ASN A 24 10.81 13.33 -5.73
C ASN A 24 10.77 12.73 -4.32
N ASP A 25 11.85 12.07 -3.89
CA ASP A 25 12.00 11.50 -2.56
C ASP A 25 10.82 10.58 -2.19
N SER A 26 10.48 9.66 -3.10
CA SER A 26 9.28 8.82 -2.96
C SER A 26 9.46 7.38 -3.45
N ILE A 27 8.66 6.48 -2.86
CA ILE A 27 8.48 5.10 -3.31
C ILE A 27 7.00 4.86 -3.56
N ARG A 28 6.67 4.24 -4.69
CA ARG A 28 5.32 3.77 -4.99
C ARG A 28 5.32 2.28 -5.21
N ILE A 29 4.33 1.61 -4.64
CA ILE A 29 4.12 0.17 -4.79
C ILE A 29 2.69 -0.03 -5.25
N LEU A 30 2.54 -0.64 -6.42
CA LEU A 30 1.24 -0.85 -7.07
C LEU A 30 1.02 -2.34 -7.29
N ASP A 31 -0.19 -2.80 -7.04
CA ASP A 31 -0.58 -4.17 -7.38
C ASP A 31 -2.01 -4.24 -7.92
N ASN A 32 -2.29 -5.28 -8.70
CA ASN A 32 -3.61 -5.60 -9.26
C ASN A 32 -4.32 -6.70 -8.46
N GLY A 33 -4.03 -6.81 -7.17
CA GLY A 33 -4.65 -7.77 -6.28
C GLY A 33 -6.13 -7.48 -5.98
N ASP A 34 -6.71 -8.22 -5.05
CA ASP A 34 -8.13 -8.10 -4.71
C ASP A 34 -8.52 -6.76 -4.06
N GLY A 35 -7.54 -5.93 -3.68
CA GLY A 35 -7.78 -4.68 -2.95
C GLY A 35 -8.26 -4.91 -1.52
N MET A 36 -8.63 -3.82 -0.84
CA MET A 36 -9.11 -3.85 0.54
C MET A 36 -10.45 -3.14 0.68
N THR A 37 -11.35 -3.73 1.44
CA THR A 37 -12.59 -3.08 1.88
C THR A 37 -12.33 -2.20 3.11
N ASP A 38 -13.26 -1.29 3.42
CA ASP A 38 -13.21 -0.48 4.65
C ASP A 38 -13.00 -1.34 5.92
N ASN A 39 -13.69 -2.47 5.99
CA ASN A 39 -13.55 -3.41 7.11
C ASN A 39 -12.15 -4.02 7.20
N ILE A 40 -11.53 -4.36 6.08
CA ILE A 40 -10.15 -4.88 6.04
C ILE A 40 -9.17 -3.80 6.47
N ILE A 41 -9.33 -2.56 5.97
CA ILE A 41 -8.46 -1.46 6.36
C ILE A 41 -8.54 -1.22 7.86
N ARG A 42 -9.73 -1.07 8.44
CA ARG A 42 -9.90 -0.77 9.86
C ARG A 42 -9.45 -1.88 10.79
N ASN A 43 -9.78 -3.12 10.47
CA ASN A 43 -9.60 -4.24 11.40
C ASN A 43 -8.34 -5.06 11.17
N GLN A 44 -7.72 -4.95 10.00
CA GLN A 44 -6.52 -5.72 9.67
C GLN A 44 -5.33 -4.83 9.31
N TRP A 45 -5.53 -3.86 8.42
CA TRP A 45 -4.46 -2.96 8.00
C TRP A 45 -4.08 -1.99 9.11
N MET A 46 -5.04 -1.39 9.81
CA MET A 46 -4.80 -0.43 10.90
C MET A 46 -4.57 -1.07 12.27
N THR A 47 -4.82 -2.36 12.44
CA THR A 47 -4.69 -3.04 13.74
C THR A 47 -3.35 -3.78 13.86
N ILE A 48 -2.67 -3.63 15.01
CA ILE A 48 -1.40 -4.29 15.29
C ILE A 48 -1.63 -5.73 15.71
N GLY A 49 -0.83 -6.66 15.13
CA GLY A 49 -0.77 -8.02 15.62
C GLY A 49 -2.06 -8.83 15.43
N THR A 50 -2.79 -8.58 14.35
CA THR A 50 -3.95 -9.41 14.02
C THR A 50 -3.52 -10.85 13.74
N ASP A 51 -4.19 -11.82 14.36
CA ASP A 51 -4.00 -13.25 14.07
C ASP A 51 -4.78 -13.70 12.82
N ASP A 52 -5.29 -12.76 12.01
CA ASP A 52 -6.14 -13.07 10.84
C ASP A 52 -5.45 -14.02 9.86
N LYS A 53 -4.16 -13.79 9.58
CA LYS A 53 -3.40 -14.65 8.68
C LYS A 53 -3.12 -16.04 9.23
N ARG A 54 -3.26 -16.26 10.55
CA ARG A 54 -3.17 -17.60 11.16
C ARG A 54 -4.46 -18.36 10.99
N THR A 55 -5.60 -17.69 11.07
CA THR A 55 -6.92 -18.29 10.88
C THR A 55 -7.29 -18.40 9.40
N ASN A 56 -6.93 -17.38 8.61
CA ASN A 56 -7.19 -17.27 7.16
C ASN A 56 -5.87 -17.41 6.36
N TYR A 57 -5.22 -18.59 6.47
CA TYR A 57 -3.91 -18.84 5.87
C TYR A 57 -3.91 -19.01 4.33
N LYS A 58 -5.08 -18.99 3.70
CA LYS A 58 -5.22 -19.05 2.24
C LYS A 58 -5.91 -17.81 1.71
N SER A 59 -5.42 -17.29 0.59
CA SER A 59 -6.18 -16.44 -0.31
C SER A 59 -7.05 -17.31 -1.24
N LYS A 60 -7.61 -16.75 -2.27
CA LYS A 60 -8.39 -17.54 -3.26
C LYS A 60 -7.54 -18.61 -3.94
N THR A 61 -6.28 -18.31 -4.23
CA THR A 61 -5.42 -19.16 -5.05
C THR A 61 -4.09 -19.56 -4.37
N ARG A 62 -3.70 -18.89 -3.27
CA ARG A 62 -2.36 -19.02 -2.68
C ARG A 62 -2.38 -19.25 -1.17
N ILE A 63 -1.28 -19.77 -0.64
CA ILE A 63 -1.02 -19.78 0.79
C ILE A 63 -0.39 -18.44 1.16
N LYS A 64 -1.00 -17.72 2.10
CA LYS A 64 -0.51 -16.41 2.56
C LYS A 64 0.86 -16.54 3.23
N THR A 65 1.77 -15.63 2.90
CA THR A 65 3.16 -15.63 3.37
C THR A 65 3.41 -14.70 4.54
N GLY A 66 2.58 -13.66 4.71
CA GLY A 66 2.73 -12.66 5.77
C GLY A 66 2.13 -13.14 7.09
N ALA A 67 2.97 -13.47 8.08
CA ALA A 67 2.51 -14.07 9.33
C ALA A 67 2.12 -13.08 10.45
N LYS A 68 2.45 -11.78 10.35
CA LYS A 68 2.50 -10.91 11.55
C LYS A 68 1.75 -9.58 11.49
N GLY A 69 1.14 -9.18 10.37
CA GLY A 69 0.44 -7.88 10.27
C GLY A 69 1.32 -6.66 10.53
N ILE A 70 2.64 -6.76 10.22
CA ILE A 70 3.64 -5.72 10.49
C ILE A 70 3.98 -4.86 9.27
N GLY A 71 3.35 -5.12 8.11
CA GLY A 71 3.68 -4.44 6.84
C GLY A 71 3.56 -2.92 6.91
N ARG A 72 2.60 -2.39 7.68
CA ARG A 72 2.44 -0.94 7.84
C ARG A 72 3.59 -0.28 8.60
N PHE A 73 4.28 -0.99 9.52
CA PHE A 73 5.46 -0.46 10.19
C PHE A 73 6.63 -0.27 9.23
N ALA A 74 6.60 -0.99 8.08
CA ALA A 74 7.54 -0.72 7.02
C ALA A 74 7.32 0.67 6.41
N LEU A 75 6.08 1.19 6.40
CA LEU A 75 5.77 2.51 5.87
C LEU A 75 6.39 3.61 6.74
N ASP A 76 6.15 3.57 8.06
CA ASP A 76 6.77 4.51 9.02
C ASP A 76 8.31 4.49 8.91
N ARG A 77 8.90 3.32 8.75
CA ARG A 77 10.35 3.21 8.63
C ARG A 77 10.90 3.74 7.31
N LEU A 78 10.11 3.73 6.25
CA LEU A 78 10.54 4.13 4.91
C LEU A 78 10.38 5.64 4.67
N GLY A 79 9.29 6.25 5.14
CA GLY A 79 9.01 7.66 4.86
C GLY A 79 8.24 8.34 5.97
N LYS A 80 8.08 9.67 5.85
CA LYS A 80 7.39 10.51 6.84
C LYS A 80 5.89 10.57 6.62
N SER A 81 5.42 10.29 5.40
CA SER A 81 4.00 10.17 5.10
C SER A 81 3.72 8.98 4.20
N SER A 82 2.51 8.47 4.27
CA SER A 82 2.08 7.40 3.38
C SER A 82 0.61 7.56 3.03
N THR A 83 0.32 7.35 1.75
CA THR A 83 -1.03 7.27 1.20
C THR A 83 -1.24 5.87 0.63
N LEU A 84 -2.35 5.26 0.98
CA LEU A 84 -2.80 4.01 0.40
C LEU A 84 -4.12 4.27 -0.31
N ILE A 85 -4.18 3.92 -1.59
CA ILE A 85 -5.41 3.93 -2.40
C ILE A 85 -5.70 2.48 -2.75
N THR A 86 -6.92 2.03 -2.48
CA THR A 86 -7.29 0.65 -2.75
C THR A 86 -8.73 0.54 -3.21
N LYS A 87 -8.98 -0.42 -4.09
CA LYS A 87 -10.30 -0.70 -4.64
C LYS A 87 -10.49 -2.19 -4.81
N THR A 88 -11.65 -2.68 -4.42
CA THR A 88 -12.12 -4.03 -4.78
C THR A 88 -13.06 -3.93 -5.98
N LEU A 89 -13.40 -5.06 -6.61
CA LEU A 89 -14.38 -5.09 -7.71
C LEU A 89 -15.75 -4.55 -7.30
N GLU A 90 -16.11 -4.70 -6.03
CA GLU A 90 -17.45 -4.45 -5.51
C GLU A 90 -17.56 -3.16 -4.68
N SER A 91 -16.45 -2.43 -4.47
CA SER A 91 -16.44 -1.25 -3.62
C SER A 91 -16.01 0.01 -4.36
N GLU A 92 -16.33 1.16 -3.80
CA GLU A 92 -15.71 2.43 -4.16
C GLU A 92 -14.21 2.41 -3.83
N SER A 93 -13.46 3.28 -4.50
CA SER A 93 -12.06 3.52 -4.16
C SER A 93 -11.96 4.11 -2.76
N LEU A 94 -11.05 3.60 -1.96
CA LEU A 94 -10.79 4.06 -0.59
C LEU A 94 -9.40 4.66 -0.54
N VAL A 95 -9.27 5.80 0.14
CA VAL A 95 -8.00 6.49 0.40
C VAL A 95 -7.74 6.50 1.89
N TRP A 96 -6.57 5.98 2.28
CA TRP A 96 -6.08 6.02 3.64
C TRP A 96 -4.77 6.81 3.67
N ASP A 97 -4.72 7.86 4.49
CA ASP A 97 -3.58 8.75 4.63
C ASP A 97 -3.07 8.76 6.06
N VAL A 98 -1.75 8.81 6.21
CA VAL A 98 -1.08 8.93 7.50
C VAL A 98 0.15 9.82 7.39
N ASN A 99 0.35 10.67 8.39
CA ASN A 99 1.58 11.41 8.60
C ASN A 99 2.29 10.84 9.83
N TRP A 100 3.48 10.25 9.61
CA TRP A 100 4.28 9.59 10.63
C TRP A 100 5.08 10.57 11.50
N ASP A 101 5.37 11.77 11.02
CA ASP A 101 6.10 12.80 11.79
C ASP A 101 5.38 13.20 13.09
N GLN A 102 4.09 12.95 13.18
CA GLN A 102 3.32 13.19 14.41
C GLN A 102 3.75 12.29 15.58
N PHE A 103 4.60 11.28 15.31
CA PHE A 103 5.10 10.30 16.29
C PHE A 103 6.54 10.52 16.73
N GLU A 104 7.29 11.43 16.14
CA GLU A 104 8.69 11.72 16.49
C GLU A 104 8.82 12.50 17.81
N GLY A 105 7.96 12.21 18.80
CA GLY A 105 8.01 12.76 20.15
C GLY A 105 8.31 11.67 21.19
N SER A 106 9.16 11.95 22.15
CA SER A 106 9.43 11.02 23.28
C SER A 106 8.14 10.73 24.04
N GLY A 107 7.63 9.50 23.92
CA GLY A 107 6.45 9.01 24.64
C GLY A 107 5.20 8.82 23.79
N ALA A 108 5.23 9.11 22.48
CA ALA A 108 4.12 8.78 21.59
C ALA A 108 4.01 7.26 21.43
N VAL A 109 2.82 6.72 21.60
CA VAL A 109 2.50 5.31 21.38
C VAL A 109 1.86 5.15 20.02
N ILE A 110 2.12 4.06 19.35
CA ILE A 110 1.57 3.77 17.99
C ILE A 110 0.03 3.87 17.96
N SER A 111 -0.65 3.67 19.08
CA SER A 111 -2.11 3.88 19.21
C SER A 111 -2.55 5.33 18.99
N ASP A 112 -1.63 6.28 19.04
CA ASP A 112 -1.93 7.71 18.89
C ASP A 112 -1.86 8.16 17.41
N VAL A 113 -1.52 7.24 16.48
CA VAL A 113 -1.51 7.48 15.03
C VAL A 113 -2.89 7.83 14.53
N LYS A 114 -3.10 9.08 14.17
CA LYS A 114 -4.31 9.50 13.46
C LYS A 114 -4.09 9.30 11.97
N ALA A 115 -4.84 8.36 11.41
CA ALA A 115 -4.95 8.20 9.97
C ALA A 115 -6.36 8.59 9.53
N THR A 116 -6.47 9.17 8.34
CA THR A 116 -7.78 9.41 7.71
C THR A 116 -8.11 8.28 6.75
N LEU A 117 -9.37 7.89 6.74
CA LEU A 117 -9.91 6.95 5.75
C LEU A 117 -11.16 7.57 5.14
N GLN A 118 -11.15 7.73 3.82
CA GLN A 118 -12.22 8.37 3.07
C GLN A 118 -12.47 7.65 1.74
N ILE A 119 -13.63 7.92 1.13
CA ILE A 119 -13.90 7.50 -0.24
C ILE A 119 -13.08 8.39 -1.18
N GLY A 120 -12.39 7.77 -2.14
CA GLY A 120 -11.59 8.47 -3.14
C GLY A 120 -12.47 9.27 -4.09
N ASN A 121 -11.98 10.44 -4.50
CA ASN A 121 -12.69 11.34 -5.41
C ASN A 121 -12.43 11.00 -6.90
N SER A 122 -11.36 10.23 -7.18
CA SER A 122 -10.95 9.77 -8.51
C SER A 122 -11.11 8.26 -8.62
N SER A 123 -11.21 7.77 -9.85
CA SER A 123 -11.19 6.33 -10.06
C SER A 123 -9.79 5.78 -9.78
N PHE A 124 -9.71 4.54 -9.34
CA PHE A 124 -8.42 3.88 -9.12
C PHE A 124 -7.58 3.85 -10.41
N TYR A 125 -8.23 3.71 -11.56
CA TYR A 125 -7.56 3.72 -12.86
C TYR A 125 -6.98 5.09 -13.22
N ASP A 126 -7.67 6.18 -12.88
CA ASP A 126 -7.15 7.53 -13.10
C ASP A 126 -5.84 7.76 -12.34
N GLU A 127 -5.74 7.25 -11.11
CA GLU A 127 -4.50 7.29 -10.33
C GLU A 127 -3.36 6.51 -11.01
N LEU A 128 -3.64 5.37 -11.58
CA LEU A 128 -2.65 4.58 -12.34
C LEU A 128 -2.19 5.35 -13.59
N VAL A 129 -3.10 6.00 -14.32
CA VAL A 129 -2.80 6.81 -15.50
C VAL A 129 -1.92 8.00 -15.13
N GLU A 130 -2.21 8.70 -14.04
CA GLU A 130 -1.39 9.80 -13.56
C GLU A 130 0.02 9.32 -13.18
N ILE A 131 0.14 8.21 -12.48
CA ILE A 131 1.46 7.63 -12.14
C ILE A 131 2.22 7.29 -13.41
N ASN A 132 1.60 6.66 -14.42
CA ASN A 132 2.24 6.35 -15.68
C ASN A 132 2.76 7.61 -16.39
N ARG A 133 1.98 8.69 -16.35
CA ARG A 133 2.38 9.98 -16.94
C ARG A 133 3.67 10.52 -16.34
N PHE A 134 3.86 10.39 -15.02
CA PHE A 134 5.02 10.90 -14.32
C PHE A 134 6.21 9.95 -14.31
N THR A 135 5.96 8.64 -14.30
CA THR A 135 7.01 7.62 -14.11
C THR A 135 7.39 6.90 -15.40
N GLY A 136 6.53 6.96 -16.42
CA GLY A 136 6.78 6.30 -17.72
C GLY A 136 6.84 4.78 -17.63
N ILE A 137 6.11 4.14 -16.69
CA ILE A 137 6.07 2.67 -16.55
C ILE A 137 5.57 1.96 -17.80
N GLY A 138 4.83 2.67 -18.65
CA GLY A 138 4.38 2.20 -19.96
C GLY A 138 2.97 1.60 -19.96
N ASP A 139 2.28 1.80 -21.07
CA ASP A 139 0.90 1.31 -21.24
C ASP A 139 0.81 -0.21 -21.20
N GLU A 140 1.88 -0.91 -21.58
CA GLU A 140 1.92 -2.38 -21.51
C GLU A 140 1.73 -2.87 -20.07
N ILE A 141 2.32 -2.18 -19.10
CA ILE A 141 2.15 -2.53 -17.68
C ILE A 141 0.77 -2.14 -17.20
N LEU A 142 0.25 -0.95 -17.57
CA LEU A 142 -1.11 -0.54 -17.22
C LEU A 142 -2.17 -1.53 -17.75
N ASN A 143 -1.96 -2.07 -18.94
CA ASN A 143 -2.87 -3.05 -19.52
C ASN A 143 -2.94 -4.38 -18.74
N LEU A 144 -2.04 -4.62 -17.79
CA LEU A 144 -2.11 -5.77 -16.88
C LEU A 144 -3.15 -5.57 -15.77
N TRP A 145 -3.66 -4.34 -15.57
CA TRP A 145 -4.83 -4.06 -14.75
C TRP A 145 -6.10 -4.26 -15.58
N ASN A 146 -6.44 -5.51 -15.87
CA ASN A 146 -7.64 -5.86 -16.66
C ASN A 146 -8.96 -5.52 -15.92
N GLU A 147 -8.89 -5.36 -14.60
CA GLU A 147 -10.01 -5.03 -13.73
C GLU A 147 -9.64 -3.79 -12.91
N GLU A 148 -10.63 -2.95 -12.65
CA GLU A 148 -10.43 -1.74 -11.84
C GLU A 148 -10.40 -2.09 -10.35
N LYS A 149 -9.36 -2.81 -9.95
CA LYS A 149 -9.10 -3.21 -8.57
C LYS A 149 -7.60 -3.24 -8.29
N GLY A 150 -7.23 -3.19 -7.03
CA GLY A 150 -5.85 -3.33 -6.57
C GLY A 150 -5.52 -2.41 -5.42
N THR A 151 -4.23 -2.24 -5.19
CA THR A 151 -3.70 -1.36 -4.16
C THR A 151 -2.53 -0.55 -4.69
N LEU A 152 -2.54 0.74 -4.41
CA LEU A 152 -1.44 1.67 -4.61
C LEU A 152 -1.00 2.17 -3.24
N ILE A 153 0.28 2.06 -2.93
CA ILE A 153 0.90 2.65 -1.74
C ILE A 153 1.92 3.68 -2.22
N SER A 154 1.75 4.92 -1.80
CA SER A 154 2.75 5.99 -1.94
C SER A 154 3.41 6.23 -0.59
N ILE A 155 4.73 6.36 -0.60
CA ILE A 155 5.55 6.66 0.57
C ILE A 155 6.38 7.88 0.18
N ASP A 156 6.23 8.97 0.90
CA ASP A 156 6.85 10.24 0.57
C ASP A 156 7.73 10.73 1.72
N TYR A 157 8.70 11.58 1.39
CA TYR A 157 9.73 12.08 2.29
C TYR A 157 10.51 10.92 2.93
N LEU A 158 11.26 10.22 2.10
CA LEU A 158 12.00 9.01 2.50
C LEU A 158 12.99 9.31 3.63
N LYS A 159 13.10 8.40 4.59
CA LYS A 159 13.99 8.54 5.75
C LYS A 159 15.44 8.12 5.45
N ASP A 160 15.63 7.33 4.39
CA ASP A 160 16.93 6.87 3.90
C ASP A 160 17.15 7.33 2.46
N GLU A 161 18.39 7.56 2.06
CA GLU A 161 18.77 7.83 0.67
C GLU A 161 18.69 6.55 -0.15
N TRP A 162 17.95 6.60 -1.25
CA TRP A 162 17.80 5.50 -2.20
C TRP A 162 18.51 5.84 -3.49
N ASP A 163 19.68 5.26 -3.71
CA ASP A 163 20.47 5.41 -4.93
C ASP A 163 20.57 4.08 -5.70
N GLU A 164 21.28 4.10 -6.84
CA GLU A 164 21.46 2.92 -7.69
C GLU A 164 22.21 1.76 -7.00
N ARG A 165 22.73 1.97 -5.79
CA ARG A 165 23.48 0.98 -5.00
C ARG A 165 22.63 0.34 -3.91
N THR A 166 21.44 0.84 -3.68
CA THR A 166 20.47 0.34 -2.70
C THR A 166 19.56 -0.70 -3.30
#